data_aaa1dba48ed1cdff9075c2b1cc0f3c79
#
_entry.id   aaa1dba48ed1cdff9075c2b1cc0f3c79
#
_cell.length_a   1.000
_cell.length_b   1.000
_cell.length_c   1.000
_cell.angle_alpha   90.00
_cell.angle_beta   90.00
_cell.angle_gamma   90.00
#
_symmetry.space_group_name_H-M   'P 1'
#
loop_
_entity.id
_entity.type
_entity.pdbx_description
1 polymer ?
#
loop_
_entity_poly.entity_id
_entity_poly.type
_entity_poly.pdbx_seq_one_letter_code
_entity_poly.pdbx_strand_id
1 'polypeptide(L)'
;MKSSFRWYGDSDPVTLDMIRQIPGMRSIVSAVYDVKPGEVWPEESIKHLVDECAAHGLIFDVVESIPVTEEIKLGKPERDRHIANYCESIRRCAKYGIKCVTYNFMPVFDWTRTQLDKKAADGSTSLVMYWDQMKGLDPLKDDIHLPGWDSSYTQDEVRDLIRAYGELGEEGLWKNIEYFLKRVIPVAEECGVVMALHPDDPPYPIFGLPRVITCEENIDRYLAIVDSPANTMCLCTGSLGCSPKNDIPKLVRKYSAMKRILSLIHI
;
A
#
# COMPACT_ATOMS: atom_id res chain seq x y z
N MET A 1 18.62 8.25 -6.56
CA MET A 1 17.39 7.46 -6.70
C MET A 1 17.71 6.23 -7.54
N LYS A 2 17.23 5.04 -7.19
CA LYS A 2 17.37 3.81 -7.99
C LYS A 2 16.02 3.42 -8.57
N SER A 3 16.04 2.81 -9.76
CA SER A 3 14.84 2.24 -10.37
C SER A 3 14.53 0.89 -9.75
N SER A 4 13.27 0.65 -9.47
CA SER A 4 12.75 -0.63 -9.00
C SER A 4 11.55 -1.06 -9.85
N PHE A 5 11.29 -2.35 -9.87
CA PHE A 5 10.17 -2.93 -10.60
C PHE A 5 9.29 -3.75 -9.65
N ARG A 6 7.98 -3.63 -9.80
CA ARG A 6 7.02 -4.45 -9.05
C ARG A 6 6.94 -5.83 -9.70
N TRP A 7 7.23 -6.88 -8.91
CA TRP A 7 7.13 -8.27 -9.31
C TRP A 7 6.18 -9.02 -8.38
N TYR A 8 5.23 -9.74 -8.95
CA TYR A 8 4.16 -10.41 -8.20
C TYR A 8 4.47 -11.88 -7.86
N GLY A 9 5.74 -12.26 -7.86
CA GLY A 9 6.19 -13.61 -7.51
C GLY A 9 6.19 -14.57 -8.71
N ASP A 10 6.35 -15.86 -8.43
CA ASP A 10 6.60 -16.90 -9.43
C ASP A 10 5.47 -17.07 -10.46
N SER A 11 4.26 -16.62 -10.15
CA SER A 11 3.11 -16.64 -11.06
C SER A 11 3.00 -15.40 -11.96
N ASP A 12 3.88 -14.40 -11.77
CA ASP A 12 3.86 -13.18 -12.60
C ASP A 12 4.27 -13.52 -14.04
N PRO A 13 3.47 -13.14 -15.06
CA PRO A 13 3.85 -13.30 -16.46
C PRO A 13 5.11 -12.51 -16.84
N VAL A 14 5.44 -11.44 -16.08
CA VAL A 14 6.67 -10.68 -16.22
C VAL A 14 7.74 -11.33 -15.35
N THR A 15 8.70 -12.01 -15.97
CA THR A 15 9.75 -12.74 -15.26
C THR A 15 10.89 -11.85 -14.79
N LEU A 16 11.65 -12.30 -13.78
CA LEU A 16 12.86 -11.59 -13.33
C LEU A 16 13.90 -11.43 -14.45
N ASP A 17 13.97 -12.39 -15.39
CA ASP A 17 14.83 -12.28 -16.58
C ASP A 17 14.40 -11.16 -17.53
N MET A 18 13.11 -10.92 -17.68
CA MET A 18 12.61 -9.77 -18.43
C MET A 18 12.93 -8.46 -17.72
N ILE A 19 12.71 -8.40 -16.40
CA ILE A 19 12.95 -7.21 -15.59
C ILE A 19 14.43 -6.81 -15.62
N ARG A 20 15.35 -7.77 -15.48
CA ARG A 20 16.79 -7.48 -15.48
C ARG A 20 17.32 -6.90 -16.80
N GLN A 21 16.59 -7.08 -17.92
CA GLN A 21 16.96 -6.52 -19.21
C GLN A 21 16.71 -5.01 -19.30
N ILE A 22 15.89 -4.44 -18.41
CA ILE A 22 15.63 -3.01 -18.37
C ILE A 22 16.91 -2.28 -17.94
N PRO A 23 17.44 -1.34 -18.74
CA PRO A 23 18.69 -0.64 -18.42
C PRO A 23 18.63 0.05 -17.04
N GLY A 24 19.60 -0.25 -16.18
CA GLY A 24 19.69 0.35 -14.83
C GLY A 24 18.76 -0.26 -13.78
N MET A 25 17.89 -1.21 -14.14
CA MET A 25 17.04 -1.90 -13.17
C MET A 25 17.88 -2.79 -12.26
N ARG A 26 17.69 -2.67 -10.94
CA ARG A 26 18.43 -3.45 -9.93
C ARG A 26 17.59 -3.86 -8.76
N SER A 27 16.50 -3.16 -8.49
CA SER A 27 15.69 -3.31 -7.28
C SER A 27 14.33 -3.91 -7.63
N ILE A 28 13.88 -4.86 -6.82
CA ILE A 28 12.56 -5.47 -6.89
C ILE A 28 11.72 -4.99 -5.73
N VAL A 29 10.47 -4.68 -6.05
CA VAL A 29 9.38 -4.47 -5.10
C VAL A 29 8.49 -5.72 -5.16
N SER A 30 8.30 -6.42 -4.06
CA SER A 30 7.46 -7.61 -4.01
C SER A 30 6.87 -7.83 -2.61
N ALA A 31 6.16 -8.93 -2.42
CA ALA A 31 5.58 -9.34 -1.14
C ALA A 31 5.56 -10.86 -1.02
N VAL A 32 5.36 -11.37 0.20
CA VAL A 32 5.04 -12.77 0.45
C VAL A 32 3.54 -12.95 0.22
N TYR A 33 3.17 -13.78 -0.75
CA TYR A 33 1.77 -13.94 -1.20
C TYR A 33 1.08 -15.21 -0.67
N ASP A 34 1.83 -16.14 -0.09
CA ASP A 34 1.37 -17.43 0.42
C ASP A 34 0.96 -17.40 1.90
N VAL A 35 0.92 -16.22 2.51
CA VAL A 35 0.58 -16.01 3.92
C VAL A 35 -0.71 -15.19 4.06
N LYS A 36 -1.60 -15.66 4.93
CA LYS A 36 -2.84 -14.93 5.21
C LYS A 36 -2.57 -13.56 5.84
N PRO A 37 -3.33 -12.51 5.47
CA PRO A 37 -3.24 -11.22 6.14
C PRO A 37 -3.35 -11.34 7.66
N GLY A 38 -2.46 -10.62 8.38
CA GLY A 38 -2.42 -10.64 9.84
C GLY A 38 -1.53 -11.72 10.47
N GLU A 39 -1.05 -12.68 9.68
CA GLU A 39 -0.09 -13.70 10.14
C GLU A 39 1.36 -13.25 9.93
N VAL A 40 2.26 -13.81 10.72
CA VAL A 40 3.70 -13.53 10.62
C VAL A 40 4.26 -14.18 9.35
N TRP A 41 5.02 -13.44 8.56
CA TRP A 41 5.69 -13.97 7.38
C TRP A 41 6.79 -14.97 7.76
N PRO A 42 6.78 -16.21 7.21
CA PRO A 42 7.85 -17.18 7.43
C PRO A 42 9.19 -16.68 6.90
N GLU A 43 10.27 -16.97 7.63
CA GLU A 43 11.62 -16.59 7.18
C GLU A 43 12.01 -17.27 5.88
N GLU A 44 11.57 -18.51 5.67
CA GLU A 44 11.80 -19.27 4.43
C GLU A 44 11.15 -18.62 3.22
N SER A 45 9.93 -18.07 3.33
CA SER A 45 9.26 -17.38 2.23
C SER A 45 9.99 -16.07 1.87
N ILE A 46 10.43 -15.32 2.88
CA ILE A 46 11.23 -14.09 2.65
C ILE A 46 12.57 -14.45 2.01
N LYS A 47 13.25 -15.46 2.55
CA LYS A 47 14.54 -15.94 2.02
C LYS A 47 14.43 -16.41 0.58
N HIS A 48 13.38 -17.15 0.25
CA HIS A 48 13.12 -17.61 -1.12
C HIS A 48 13.07 -16.44 -2.10
N LEU A 49 12.30 -15.38 -1.81
CA LEU A 49 12.22 -14.19 -2.66
C LEU A 49 13.57 -13.47 -2.80
N VAL A 50 14.35 -13.40 -1.71
CA VAL A 50 15.69 -12.77 -1.74
C VAL A 50 16.64 -13.58 -2.61
N ASP A 51 16.67 -14.90 -2.43
CA ASP A 51 17.55 -15.80 -3.19
C ASP A 51 17.18 -15.82 -4.68
N GLU A 52 15.89 -15.87 -5.00
CA GLU A 52 15.37 -15.85 -6.35
C GLU A 52 15.75 -14.56 -7.09
N CYS A 53 15.53 -13.40 -6.46
CA CYS A 53 15.99 -12.13 -7.02
C CYS A 53 17.51 -12.10 -7.23
N ALA A 54 18.29 -12.59 -6.26
CA ALA A 54 19.74 -12.61 -6.31
C ALA A 54 20.27 -13.52 -7.43
N ALA A 55 19.63 -14.67 -7.67
CA ALA A 55 19.97 -15.58 -8.78
C ALA A 55 19.86 -14.90 -10.16
N HIS A 56 18.98 -13.91 -10.29
CA HIS A 56 18.81 -13.09 -11.50
C HIS A 56 19.61 -11.78 -11.48
N GLY A 57 20.49 -11.56 -10.48
CA GLY A 57 21.30 -10.35 -10.35
C GLY A 57 20.50 -9.10 -9.96
N LEU A 58 19.34 -9.31 -9.31
CA LEU A 58 18.44 -8.28 -8.78
C LEU A 58 18.44 -8.30 -7.24
N ILE A 59 17.93 -7.26 -6.62
CA ILE A 59 17.88 -7.12 -5.15
C ILE A 59 16.44 -6.93 -4.73
N PHE A 60 15.92 -7.83 -3.90
CA PHE A 60 14.64 -7.63 -3.22
C PHE A 60 14.88 -6.80 -1.96
N ASP A 61 14.64 -5.51 -2.00
CA ASP A 61 14.88 -4.58 -0.89
C ASP A 61 13.69 -3.68 -0.53
N VAL A 62 12.59 -3.79 -1.26
CA VAL A 62 11.34 -3.08 -0.98
C VAL A 62 10.18 -4.06 -0.92
N VAL A 63 9.51 -4.08 0.21
CA VAL A 63 8.24 -4.82 0.39
C VAL A 63 7.06 -3.93 0.04
N GLU A 64 6.14 -4.45 -0.75
CA GLU A 64 4.82 -3.85 -0.98
C GLU A 64 3.78 -4.97 -1.17
N SER A 65 3.02 -5.31 -0.13
CA SER A 65 3.05 -4.79 1.22
C SER A 65 2.88 -5.91 2.23
N ILE A 66 3.28 -5.67 3.49
CA ILE A 66 2.71 -6.43 4.59
C ILE A 66 1.31 -5.87 4.80
N PRO A 67 0.22 -6.67 4.68
CA PRO A 67 -1.14 -6.14 4.76
C PRO A 67 -1.47 -5.58 6.13
N VAL A 68 -1.97 -4.34 6.16
CA VAL A 68 -2.61 -3.78 7.36
C VAL A 68 -4.06 -4.24 7.35
N THR A 69 -4.40 -5.13 8.27
CA THR A 69 -5.70 -5.82 8.28
C THR A 69 -6.84 -4.92 8.74
N GLU A 70 -8.08 -5.31 8.41
CA GLU A 70 -9.28 -4.63 8.88
C GLU A 70 -9.42 -4.66 10.42
N GLU A 71 -8.83 -5.68 11.08
CA GLU A 71 -8.72 -5.72 12.54
C GLU A 71 -7.94 -4.53 13.11
N ILE A 72 -6.85 -4.13 12.44
CA ILE A 72 -6.04 -2.97 12.80
C ILE A 72 -6.78 -1.68 12.46
N LYS A 73 -7.27 -1.57 11.21
CA LYS A 73 -7.89 -0.35 10.69
C LYS A 73 -9.18 0.01 11.45
N LEU A 74 -9.99 -0.98 11.82
CA LEU A 74 -11.23 -0.80 12.59
C LEU A 74 -11.02 -0.79 14.11
N GLY A 75 -9.83 -1.11 14.58
CA GLY A 75 -9.54 -1.15 16.02
C GLY A 75 -10.23 -2.29 16.76
N LYS A 76 -10.42 -3.44 16.11
CA LYS A 76 -11.08 -4.63 16.65
C LYS A 76 -10.24 -5.33 17.73
N PRO A 77 -10.78 -6.31 18.49
CA PRO A 77 -10.10 -6.96 19.61
C PRO A 77 -8.76 -7.61 19.24
N GLU A 78 -8.64 -8.20 18.04
CA GLU A 78 -7.42 -8.88 17.57
C GLU A 78 -6.33 -7.91 17.07
N ARG A 79 -6.59 -6.62 17.08
CA ARG A 79 -5.68 -5.57 16.60
C ARG A 79 -4.26 -5.71 17.13
N ASP A 80 -4.10 -5.94 18.43
CA ASP A 80 -2.78 -5.97 19.06
C ASP A 80 -1.98 -7.20 18.65
N ARG A 81 -2.64 -8.34 18.44
CA ARG A 81 -2.01 -9.55 17.89
C ARG A 81 -1.54 -9.30 16.45
N HIS A 82 -2.38 -8.70 15.60
CA HIS A 82 -2.02 -8.39 14.22
C HIS A 82 -0.87 -7.37 14.13
N ILE A 83 -0.84 -6.37 15.01
CA ILE A 83 0.27 -5.40 15.08
C ILE A 83 1.57 -6.10 15.54
N ALA A 84 1.50 -7.00 16.52
CA ALA A 84 2.66 -7.76 16.97
C ALA A 84 3.23 -8.64 15.84
N ASN A 85 2.36 -9.32 15.08
CA ASN A 85 2.71 -10.11 13.90
C ASN A 85 3.31 -9.25 12.78
N TYR A 86 2.77 -8.05 12.57
CA TYR A 86 3.30 -7.08 11.62
C TYR A 86 4.74 -6.67 12.00
N CYS A 87 4.97 -6.34 13.26
CA CYS A 87 6.29 -5.99 13.80
C CYS A 87 7.29 -7.15 13.65
N GLU A 88 6.85 -8.39 13.91
CA GLU A 88 7.71 -9.56 13.74
C GLU A 88 8.07 -9.77 12.27
N SER A 89 7.13 -9.56 11.35
CA SER A 89 7.39 -9.62 9.90
C SER A 89 8.42 -8.56 9.47
N ILE A 90 8.37 -7.34 10.03
CA ILE A 90 9.40 -6.31 9.80
C ILE A 90 10.78 -6.79 10.26
N ARG A 91 10.89 -7.38 11.45
CA ARG A 91 12.18 -7.90 11.98
C ARG A 91 12.76 -8.97 11.06
N ARG A 92 11.91 -9.89 10.60
CA ARG A 92 12.32 -10.93 9.66
C ARG A 92 12.75 -10.35 8.31
N CYS A 93 12.01 -9.40 7.77
CA CYS A 93 12.40 -8.69 6.54
C CYS A 93 13.77 -7.99 6.70
N ALA A 94 13.99 -7.30 7.81
CA ALA A 94 15.26 -6.63 8.10
C ALA A 94 16.45 -7.60 8.14
N LYS A 95 16.27 -8.78 8.72
CA LYS A 95 17.28 -9.85 8.78
C LYS A 95 17.78 -10.27 7.41
N TYR A 96 16.93 -10.22 6.39
CA TYR A 96 17.26 -10.53 4.99
C TYR A 96 17.60 -9.31 4.14
N GLY A 97 17.86 -8.17 4.77
CA GLY A 97 18.40 -6.98 4.09
C GLY A 97 17.35 -6.06 3.47
N ILE A 98 16.06 -6.32 3.67
CA ILE A 98 14.98 -5.43 3.21
C ILE A 98 15.04 -4.11 3.98
N LYS A 99 14.96 -2.99 3.27
CA LYS A 99 15.15 -1.64 3.81
C LYS A 99 13.90 -0.79 3.82
N CYS A 100 12.89 -1.16 3.06
CA CYS A 100 11.65 -0.40 2.93
C CYS A 100 10.43 -1.33 2.97
N VAL A 101 9.45 -0.96 3.76
CA VAL A 101 8.11 -1.54 3.72
C VAL A 101 7.13 -0.46 3.30
N THR A 102 6.65 -0.57 2.07
CA THR A 102 5.54 0.24 1.58
C THR A 102 4.23 -0.40 2.04
N TYR A 103 3.30 0.40 2.50
CA TYR A 103 2.00 -0.07 2.99
C TYR A 103 0.93 1.00 2.75
N ASN A 104 -0.32 0.63 2.91
CA ASN A 104 -1.45 1.56 2.89
C ASN A 104 -2.36 1.35 4.10
N PHE A 105 -3.27 2.29 4.33
CA PHE A 105 -4.26 2.22 5.40
C PHE A 105 -5.69 2.42 4.85
N MET A 106 -5.89 2.06 3.59
CA MET A 106 -7.15 2.23 2.86
C MET A 106 -8.21 1.26 3.39
N PRO A 107 -9.41 1.73 3.75
CA PRO A 107 -10.53 0.88 4.13
C PRO A 107 -11.00 -0.01 2.98
N VAL A 108 -11.12 -1.31 3.21
CA VAL A 108 -11.69 -2.35 2.33
C VAL A 108 -10.91 -2.50 1.02
N PHE A 109 -10.91 -1.48 0.17
CA PHE A 109 -10.29 -1.50 -1.15
C PHE A 109 -8.98 -0.70 -1.15
N ASP A 110 -7.85 -1.33 -1.49
CA ASP A 110 -6.55 -0.65 -1.55
C ASP A 110 -6.51 0.36 -2.69
N TRP A 111 -6.85 -0.08 -3.88
CA TRP A 111 -6.98 0.77 -5.08
C TRP A 111 -8.26 0.40 -5.81
N THR A 112 -8.87 1.37 -6.47
CA THR A 112 -10.16 1.15 -7.13
C THR A 112 -10.02 1.41 -8.62
N ARG A 113 -10.42 0.44 -9.43
CA ARG A 113 -10.44 0.54 -10.89
C ARG A 113 -11.78 0.06 -11.43
N THR A 114 -12.21 0.63 -12.54
CA THR A 114 -13.41 0.20 -13.29
C THR A 114 -13.06 -0.65 -14.49
N GLN A 115 -11.82 -0.56 -14.99
CA GLN A 115 -11.28 -1.37 -16.08
C GLN A 115 -9.78 -1.63 -15.83
N LEU A 116 -9.31 -2.83 -16.20
CA LEU A 116 -7.89 -3.22 -16.04
C LEU A 116 -7.09 -3.17 -17.34
N ASP A 117 -7.74 -2.99 -18.48
CA ASP A 117 -7.18 -3.20 -19.82
C ASP A 117 -7.55 -2.10 -20.82
N LYS A 118 -7.75 -0.87 -20.35
CA LYS A 118 -8.03 0.27 -21.22
C LYS A 118 -6.91 0.44 -22.25
N LYS A 119 -7.22 0.26 -23.53
CA LYS A 119 -6.26 0.47 -24.62
C LYS A 119 -5.93 1.94 -24.82
N ALA A 120 -4.65 2.24 -24.86
CA ALA A 120 -4.09 3.53 -25.25
C ALA A 120 -3.86 3.61 -26.77
N ALA A 121 -3.58 4.82 -27.29
CA ALA A 121 -3.38 5.05 -28.72
C ALA A 121 -2.15 4.33 -29.31
N ASP A 122 -1.15 4.05 -28.48
CA ASP A 122 0.07 3.31 -28.85
C ASP A 122 -0.09 1.77 -28.76
N GLY A 123 -1.29 1.30 -28.40
CA GLY A 123 -1.60 -0.12 -28.27
C GLY A 123 -1.30 -0.72 -26.89
N SER A 124 -0.69 0.04 -25.98
CA SER A 124 -0.51 -0.37 -24.59
C SER A 124 -1.85 -0.43 -23.86
N THR A 125 -1.87 -1.08 -22.68
CA THR A 125 -3.04 -1.11 -21.81
C THR A 125 -2.70 -0.45 -20.47
N SER A 126 -3.71 0.13 -19.83
CA SER A 126 -3.60 0.72 -18.50
C SER A 126 -4.84 0.47 -17.66
N LEU A 127 -4.64 0.46 -16.34
CA LEU A 127 -5.71 0.47 -15.36
C LEU A 127 -6.37 1.85 -15.36
N VAL A 128 -7.70 1.90 -15.32
CA VAL A 128 -8.43 3.18 -15.24
C VAL A 128 -9.62 3.10 -14.29
N MET A 129 -9.96 4.24 -13.71
CA MET A 129 -11.21 4.43 -12.99
C MET A 129 -11.99 5.57 -13.63
N TYR A 130 -13.21 5.27 -14.06
CA TYR A 130 -14.15 6.29 -14.56
C TYR A 130 -15.21 6.56 -13.50
N TRP A 131 -15.27 7.81 -13.04
CA TRP A 131 -16.24 8.21 -12.02
C TRP A 131 -17.69 7.93 -12.42
N ASP A 132 -18.03 8.13 -13.69
CA ASP A 132 -19.39 7.87 -14.19
C ASP A 132 -19.78 6.39 -14.11
N GLN A 133 -18.83 5.46 -14.11
CA GLN A 133 -19.08 4.03 -13.90
C GLN A 133 -19.27 3.67 -12.42
N MET A 134 -18.77 4.51 -11.52
CA MET A 134 -18.95 4.35 -10.07
C MET A 134 -20.21 5.07 -9.57
N LYS A 135 -20.65 6.11 -10.30
CA LYS A 135 -21.76 6.96 -9.92
C LYS A 135 -23.07 6.18 -9.95
N GLY A 136 -23.74 6.15 -8.80
CA GLY A 136 -25.03 5.46 -8.65
C GLY A 136 -24.94 4.02 -8.16
N LEU A 137 -23.73 3.45 -8.01
CA LEU A 137 -23.56 2.18 -7.32
C LEU A 137 -23.74 2.38 -5.81
N ASP A 138 -24.58 1.54 -5.20
CA ASP A 138 -24.79 1.50 -3.76
C ASP A 138 -24.37 0.13 -3.24
N PRO A 139 -23.17 -0.02 -2.64
CA PRO A 139 -22.66 -1.31 -2.19
C PRO A 139 -23.48 -1.95 -1.09
N LEU A 140 -24.38 -1.20 -0.45
CA LEU A 140 -25.31 -1.75 0.55
C LEU A 140 -26.55 -2.40 -0.08
N LYS A 141 -26.86 -2.07 -1.33
CA LYS A 141 -28.02 -2.57 -2.07
C LYS A 141 -27.66 -3.40 -3.29
N ASP A 142 -26.59 -2.98 -3.98
CA ASP A 142 -26.15 -3.59 -5.23
C ASP A 142 -25.05 -4.61 -4.95
N ASP A 143 -24.96 -5.65 -5.77
CA ASP A 143 -23.79 -6.51 -5.81
C ASP A 143 -22.72 -5.81 -6.66
N ILE A 144 -21.66 -5.38 -5.99
CA ILE A 144 -20.57 -4.63 -6.63
C ILE A 144 -19.49 -5.60 -7.08
N HIS A 145 -19.19 -5.55 -8.36
CA HIS A 145 -18.08 -6.26 -8.98
C HIS A 145 -17.03 -5.25 -9.44
N LEU A 146 -15.97 -5.11 -8.66
CA LEU A 146 -14.82 -4.27 -9.01
C LEU A 146 -13.66 -5.14 -9.46
N PRO A 147 -13.07 -4.87 -10.62
CA PRO A 147 -11.91 -5.61 -11.11
C PRO A 147 -10.78 -5.65 -10.07
N GLY A 148 -10.27 -6.85 -9.78
CA GLY A 148 -9.21 -7.08 -8.80
C GLY A 148 -9.69 -7.35 -7.36
N TRP A 149 -10.99 -7.18 -7.04
CA TRP A 149 -11.51 -7.30 -5.68
C TRP A 149 -12.58 -8.36 -5.46
N ASP A 150 -13.15 -8.90 -6.53
CA ASP A 150 -14.27 -9.87 -6.47
C ASP A 150 -13.97 -11.14 -5.67
N SER A 151 -12.69 -11.48 -5.49
CA SER A 151 -12.25 -12.68 -4.75
C SER A 151 -11.80 -12.40 -3.31
N SER A 152 -11.72 -11.14 -2.88
CA SER A 152 -11.17 -10.76 -1.57
C SER A 152 -12.19 -10.85 -0.45
N TYR A 153 -13.44 -10.53 -0.73
CA TYR A 153 -14.56 -10.49 0.23
C TYR A 153 -15.84 -10.97 -0.43
N THR A 154 -16.71 -11.60 0.37
CA THR A 154 -18.10 -11.80 -0.03
C THR A 154 -18.88 -10.48 0.00
N GLN A 155 -20.00 -10.39 -0.71
CA GLN A 155 -20.82 -9.18 -0.74
C GLN A 155 -21.32 -8.78 0.66
N ASP A 156 -21.66 -9.76 1.50
CA ASP A 156 -22.11 -9.49 2.87
C ASP A 156 -20.96 -8.95 3.74
N GLU A 157 -19.75 -9.49 3.61
CA GLU A 157 -18.57 -8.96 4.30
C GLU A 157 -18.27 -7.52 3.87
N VAL A 158 -18.39 -7.19 2.58
CA VAL A 158 -18.23 -5.81 2.08
C VAL A 158 -19.28 -4.88 2.73
N ARG A 159 -20.54 -5.30 2.78
CA ARG A 159 -21.62 -4.51 3.40
C ARG A 159 -21.37 -4.26 4.88
N ASP A 160 -20.92 -5.28 5.60
CA ASP A 160 -20.62 -5.18 7.04
C ASP A 160 -19.41 -4.27 7.30
N LEU A 161 -18.36 -4.36 6.47
CA LEU A 161 -17.21 -3.48 6.54
C LEU A 161 -17.59 -2.02 6.25
N ILE A 162 -18.40 -1.76 5.22
CA ILE A 162 -18.84 -0.40 4.89
C ILE A 162 -19.64 0.21 6.06
N ARG A 163 -20.52 -0.57 6.69
CA ARG A 163 -21.27 -0.11 7.89
C ARG A 163 -20.31 0.21 9.04
N ALA A 164 -19.39 -0.70 9.33
CA ALA A 164 -18.41 -0.52 10.40
C ALA A 164 -17.54 0.75 10.20
N TYR A 165 -17.10 1.03 8.97
CA TYR A 165 -16.38 2.25 8.66
C TYR A 165 -17.26 3.50 8.70
N GLY A 166 -18.54 3.40 8.33
CA GLY A 166 -19.50 4.49 8.50
C GLY A 166 -19.70 4.88 9.96
N GLU A 167 -19.75 3.91 10.87
CA GLU A 167 -19.81 4.14 12.32
C GLU A 167 -18.49 4.67 12.88
N LEU A 168 -17.34 4.15 12.43
CA LEU A 168 -16.02 4.59 12.86
C LEU A 168 -15.73 6.04 12.47
N GLY A 169 -16.06 6.39 11.24
CA GLY A 169 -15.79 7.70 10.66
C GLY A 169 -14.30 7.99 10.44
N GLU A 170 -14.03 9.17 9.85
CA GLU A 170 -12.66 9.58 9.51
C GLU A 170 -11.78 9.74 10.76
N GLU A 171 -12.26 10.40 11.81
CA GLU A 171 -11.48 10.59 13.03
C GLU A 171 -11.22 9.30 13.80
N GLY A 172 -12.12 8.31 13.70
CA GLY A 172 -11.89 6.97 14.22
C GLY A 172 -10.75 6.27 13.48
N LEU A 173 -10.71 6.39 12.16
CA LEU A 173 -9.65 5.84 11.33
C LEU A 173 -8.30 6.52 11.65
N TRP A 174 -8.26 7.84 11.83
CA TRP A 174 -7.06 8.57 12.26
C TRP A 174 -6.53 8.10 13.62
N LYS A 175 -7.40 7.82 14.60
CA LYS A 175 -7.00 7.24 15.90
C LYS A 175 -6.38 5.87 15.75
N ASN A 176 -6.88 5.05 14.82
CA ASN A 176 -6.34 3.72 14.57
C ASN A 176 -5.01 3.77 13.80
N ILE A 177 -4.83 4.73 12.87
CA ILE A 177 -3.52 5.03 12.26
C ILE A 177 -2.50 5.42 13.34
N GLU A 178 -2.87 6.35 14.22
CA GLU A 178 -2.00 6.78 15.32
C GLU A 178 -1.61 5.59 16.22
N TYR A 179 -2.58 4.77 16.57
CA TYR A 179 -2.36 3.58 17.39
C TYR A 179 -1.38 2.60 16.75
N PHE A 180 -1.52 2.36 15.45
CA PHE A 180 -0.65 1.50 14.66
C PHE A 180 0.77 2.09 14.57
N LEU A 181 0.91 3.33 14.14
CA LEU A 181 2.21 3.98 13.93
C LEU A 181 3.05 4.04 15.20
N LYS A 182 2.46 4.39 16.35
CA LYS A 182 3.16 4.46 17.64
C LYS A 182 3.74 3.11 18.09
N ARG A 183 3.28 1.99 17.51
CA ARG A 183 3.79 0.64 17.81
C ARG A 183 4.74 0.11 16.76
N VAL A 184 4.49 0.43 15.50
CA VAL A 184 5.25 -0.14 14.38
C VAL A 184 6.49 0.68 14.05
N ILE A 185 6.42 2.02 14.09
CA ILE A 185 7.55 2.88 13.72
C ILE A 185 8.77 2.66 14.62
N PRO A 186 8.66 2.56 15.96
CA PRO A 186 9.82 2.25 16.80
C PRO A 186 10.51 0.93 16.43
N VAL A 187 9.73 -0.11 16.09
CA VAL A 187 10.28 -1.41 15.68
C VAL A 187 10.99 -1.29 14.31
N ALA A 188 10.40 -0.57 13.37
CA ALA A 188 11.03 -0.33 12.07
C ALA A 188 12.36 0.43 12.23
N GLU A 189 12.39 1.45 13.10
CA GLU A 189 13.59 2.24 13.43
C GLU A 189 14.70 1.38 14.04
N GLU A 190 14.37 0.54 15.04
CA GLU A 190 15.29 -0.42 15.64
C GLU A 190 15.88 -1.40 14.62
N CYS A 191 15.09 -1.80 13.61
CA CYS A 191 15.50 -2.71 12.55
C CYS A 191 16.24 -2.02 11.40
N GLY A 192 16.32 -0.69 11.38
CA GLY A 192 16.85 0.08 10.25
C GLY A 192 16.03 -0.08 8.98
N VAL A 193 14.72 -0.29 9.13
CA VAL A 193 13.71 -0.37 8.06
C VAL A 193 12.91 0.92 8.04
N VAL A 194 12.57 1.40 6.85
CA VAL A 194 11.73 2.58 6.68
C VAL A 194 10.32 2.15 6.26
N MET A 195 9.32 2.69 6.94
CA MET A 195 7.92 2.52 6.62
C MET A 195 7.48 3.63 5.67
N ALA A 196 6.96 3.29 4.50
CA ALA A 196 6.55 4.25 3.48
C ALA A 196 5.06 4.11 3.18
N LEU A 197 4.24 5.02 3.72
CA LEU A 197 2.79 4.99 3.51
C LEU A 197 2.43 5.42 2.08
N HIS A 198 1.69 4.57 1.38
CA HIS A 198 1.07 4.88 0.09
C HIS A 198 -0.20 5.73 0.32
N PRO A 199 -0.41 6.83 -0.41
CA PRO A 199 -1.64 7.63 -0.31
C PRO A 199 -2.86 6.85 -0.78
N ASP A 200 -4.03 7.32 -0.39
CA ASP A 200 -5.28 6.70 -0.81
C ASP A 200 -5.50 6.78 -2.33
N ASP A 201 -6.02 5.71 -2.90
CA ASP A 201 -6.31 5.59 -4.33
C ASP A 201 -7.76 5.07 -4.54
N PRO A 202 -8.67 5.96 -4.96
CA PRO A 202 -8.51 7.39 -5.25
C PRO A 202 -8.36 8.23 -3.96
N PRO A 203 -7.81 9.48 -4.06
CA PRO A 203 -7.60 10.38 -2.92
C PRO A 203 -8.88 11.13 -2.53
N TYR A 204 -10.00 10.43 -2.49
CA TYR A 204 -11.32 10.93 -2.05
C TYR A 204 -12.23 9.76 -1.67
N PRO A 205 -13.22 9.97 -0.80
CA PRO A 205 -14.14 8.92 -0.34
C PRO A 205 -14.89 8.24 -1.49
N ILE A 206 -15.00 6.91 -1.42
CA ILE A 206 -15.81 6.09 -2.30
C ILE A 206 -16.72 5.21 -1.45
N PHE A 207 -17.97 4.99 -1.88
CA PHE A 207 -18.95 4.12 -1.20
C PHE A 207 -19.15 4.45 0.29
N GLY A 208 -18.95 5.71 0.71
CA GLY A 208 -19.01 6.09 2.11
C GLY A 208 -17.80 5.67 2.96
N LEU A 209 -16.80 5.01 2.37
CA LEU A 209 -15.55 4.66 3.04
C LEU A 209 -14.67 5.91 3.22
N PRO A 210 -14.15 6.19 4.42
CA PRO A 210 -13.27 7.33 4.64
C PRO A 210 -11.94 7.12 3.90
N ARG A 211 -11.37 8.22 3.40
CA ARG A 211 -10.03 8.30 2.83
C ARG A 211 -9.29 9.42 3.54
N VAL A 212 -8.12 9.10 4.10
CA VAL A 212 -7.44 9.99 5.04
C VAL A 212 -6.08 10.48 4.56
N ILE A 213 -5.42 9.80 3.62
CA ILE A 213 -4.13 10.24 3.06
C ILE A 213 -4.36 10.76 1.65
N THR A 214 -4.98 11.94 1.53
CA THR A 214 -5.55 12.45 0.29
C THR A 214 -4.97 13.77 -0.19
N CYS A 215 -4.30 14.53 0.68
CA CYS A 215 -3.81 15.88 0.39
C CYS A 215 -2.61 16.23 1.28
N GLU A 216 -2.02 17.42 1.03
CA GLU A 216 -0.85 17.92 1.76
C GLU A 216 -1.08 17.97 3.27
N GLU A 217 -2.21 18.53 3.71
CA GLU A 217 -2.54 18.68 5.13
C GLU A 217 -2.62 17.32 5.84
N ASN A 218 -3.18 16.34 5.18
CA ASN A 218 -3.32 14.99 5.72
C ASN A 218 -1.98 14.26 5.77
N ILE A 219 -1.12 14.47 4.80
CA ILE A 219 0.26 13.96 4.82
C ILE A 219 1.04 14.60 5.97
N ASP A 220 0.91 15.91 6.18
CA ASP A 220 1.54 16.59 7.31
C ASP A 220 1.04 16.03 8.66
N ARG A 221 -0.28 15.83 8.80
CA ARG A 221 -0.89 15.19 9.98
C ARG A 221 -0.31 13.79 10.22
N TYR A 222 -0.24 12.97 9.18
CA TYR A 222 0.33 11.62 9.25
C TYR A 222 1.78 11.62 9.72
N LEU A 223 2.63 12.44 9.11
CA LEU A 223 4.06 12.52 9.45
C LEU A 223 4.31 13.05 10.87
N ALA A 224 3.40 13.90 11.37
CA ALA A 224 3.48 14.45 12.72
C ALA A 224 3.07 13.46 13.83
N ILE A 225 2.37 12.35 13.50
CA ILE A 225 1.97 11.34 14.51
C ILE A 225 3.20 10.73 15.18
N VAL A 226 4.21 10.36 14.39
CA VAL A 226 5.51 9.90 14.88
C VAL A 226 6.59 10.58 14.03
N ASP A 227 7.23 11.60 14.58
CA ASP A 227 8.31 12.32 13.89
C ASP A 227 9.60 11.52 13.95
N SER A 228 9.72 10.54 13.06
CA SER A 228 10.85 9.64 12.92
C SER A 228 11.29 9.55 11.46
N PRO A 229 12.59 9.43 11.18
CA PRO A 229 13.09 9.16 9.83
C PRO A 229 12.61 7.82 9.27
N ALA A 230 12.14 6.90 10.12
CA ALA A 230 11.54 5.64 9.72
C ALA A 230 10.06 5.79 9.29
N ASN A 231 9.41 6.93 9.54
CA ASN A 231 8.04 7.23 9.13
C ASN A 231 8.04 8.13 7.88
N THR A 232 7.76 7.60 6.71
CA THR A 232 7.90 8.29 5.43
C THR A 232 6.72 8.03 4.50
N MET A 233 6.79 8.57 3.30
CA MET A 233 5.81 8.39 2.22
C MET A 233 6.36 7.54 1.08
N CYS A 234 5.53 6.64 0.57
CA CYS A 234 5.55 6.19 -0.81
C CYS A 234 4.70 7.20 -1.62
N LEU A 235 5.32 8.24 -2.16
CA LEU A 235 4.58 9.29 -2.84
C LEU A 235 4.11 8.79 -4.22
N CYS A 236 2.84 8.41 -4.30
CA CYS A 236 2.22 8.01 -5.56
C CYS A 236 1.67 9.24 -6.30
N THR A 237 2.33 9.62 -7.39
CA THR A 237 1.92 10.75 -8.21
C THR A 237 0.65 10.46 -9.01
N GLY A 238 0.41 9.19 -9.35
CA GLY A 238 -0.82 8.74 -10.00
C GLY A 238 -2.03 8.92 -9.09
N SER A 239 -1.96 8.37 -7.86
CA SER A 239 -3.07 8.47 -6.90
C SER A 239 -3.36 9.91 -6.49
N LEU A 240 -2.35 10.62 -5.96
CA LEU A 240 -2.55 12.02 -5.52
C LEU A 240 -2.92 12.96 -6.66
N GLY A 241 -2.40 12.70 -7.87
CA GLY A 241 -2.66 13.51 -9.06
C GLY A 241 -4.09 13.40 -9.59
N CYS A 242 -4.87 12.40 -9.15
CA CYS A 242 -6.31 12.31 -9.47
C CYS A 242 -7.14 13.41 -8.81
N SER A 243 -6.62 14.10 -7.80
CA SER A 243 -7.26 15.25 -7.18
C SER A 243 -6.68 16.57 -7.73
N PRO A 244 -7.51 17.44 -8.35
CA PRO A 244 -7.05 18.75 -8.84
C PRO A 244 -6.61 19.70 -7.73
N LYS A 245 -6.85 19.34 -6.47
CA LYS A 245 -6.39 20.10 -5.29
C LYS A 245 -4.91 19.86 -4.97
N ASN A 246 -4.31 18.81 -5.50
CA ASN A 246 -2.94 18.43 -5.22
C ASN A 246 -1.96 18.99 -6.26
N ASP A 247 -1.06 19.87 -5.85
CA ASP A 247 0.09 20.31 -6.64
C ASP A 247 1.23 19.29 -6.46
N ILE A 248 1.30 18.28 -7.33
CA ILE A 248 2.28 17.20 -7.25
C ILE A 248 3.73 17.69 -7.24
N PRO A 249 4.16 18.63 -8.13
CA PRO A 249 5.49 19.21 -8.04
C PRO A 249 5.81 19.88 -6.69
N LYS A 250 4.83 20.54 -6.08
CA LYS A 250 4.98 21.14 -4.74
C LYS A 250 5.18 20.07 -3.68
N LEU A 251 4.34 19.02 -3.69
CA LEU A 251 4.45 17.90 -2.73
C LEU A 251 5.81 17.22 -2.82
N VAL A 252 6.28 16.93 -4.05
CA VAL A 252 7.61 16.34 -4.28
C VAL A 252 8.70 17.21 -3.68
N ARG A 253 8.71 18.52 -3.98
CA ARG A 253 9.71 19.45 -3.43
C ARG A 253 9.68 19.51 -1.91
N LYS A 254 8.49 19.63 -1.31
CA LYS A 254 8.31 19.74 0.14
C LYS A 254 8.83 18.50 0.86
N TYR A 255 8.31 17.34 0.53
CA TYR A 255 8.65 16.11 1.27
C TYR A 255 10.03 15.55 0.91
N SER A 256 10.58 15.87 -0.26
CA SER A 256 11.99 15.62 -0.56
C SER A 256 12.93 16.46 0.31
N ALA A 257 12.65 17.75 0.47
CA ALA A 257 13.41 18.62 1.36
C ALA A 257 13.36 18.15 2.82
N MET A 258 12.23 17.62 3.26
CA MET A 258 12.06 16.99 4.58
C MET A 258 12.69 15.60 4.70
N LYS A 259 13.20 15.02 3.60
CA LYS A 259 13.69 13.61 3.52
C LYS A 259 12.61 12.59 3.94
N ARG A 260 11.35 12.87 3.59
CA ARG A 260 10.20 12.04 3.93
C ARG A 260 9.61 11.28 2.74
N ILE A 261 10.23 11.35 1.56
CA ILE A 261 9.92 10.47 0.43
C ILE A 261 11.01 9.40 0.35
N LEU A 262 10.64 8.16 0.59
CA LEU A 262 11.52 7.03 0.38
C LEU A 262 11.24 6.32 -0.93
N SER A 263 9.97 6.15 -1.27
CA SER A 263 9.51 5.58 -2.53
C SER A 263 8.69 6.62 -3.31
N LEU A 264 8.79 6.59 -4.63
CA LEU A 264 7.98 7.40 -5.53
C LEU A 264 7.44 6.48 -6.62
N ILE A 265 6.11 6.43 -6.72
CA ILE A 265 5.38 5.62 -7.69
C ILE A 265 4.61 6.54 -8.62
N HIS A 266 4.57 6.16 -9.90
CA HIS A 266 3.64 6.68 -10.88
C HIS A 266 2.91 5.50 -11.51
N ILE A 267 1.60 5.43 -11.25
CA ILE A 267 0.70 4.41 -11.79
C ILE A 267 -0.16 5.04 -12.87
#